data_db1c76eabf09ac006b09e3cb01077d8f
#
_entry.id   db1c76eabf09ac006b09e3cb01077d8f
#
_cell.length_a   1.000
_cell.length_b   1.000
_cell.length_c   1.000
_cell.angle_alpha   90.00
_cell.angle_beta   90.00
_cell.angle_gamma   90.00
#
_symmetry.space_group_name_H-M   'P 1'
#
loop_
_entity.id
_entity.type
_entity.pdbx_description
1 polymer ?
#
loop_
_entity_poly.entity_id
_entity_poly.type
_entity_poly.pdbx_seq_one_letter_code
_entity_poly.pdbx_strand_id
1 'polypeptide(L)'
;MMKKLTQENYYEDREYLSNSQFKKFMKCQAKALAIQDGEWTETQDETPLLLGNYVHSFFESEEAHQKFLDDNVDKLISKAGKTKGQLKKDFLIGNSMIDALKDDEAFNKLYHGQPSDQVEKEMIVHGEIEGVPFKGKLDTVNLTKNYFADLKTMKSIHSIEWSQDLKMKVPASVNNILGFGYHGQMAVYRELLKQMTGEEFRPIIVAVSKEDVPDKELIRIDEVWLDEGLDFIKENIKEVWGVINYEIKPKACGCCDYCRSQKKLGHITTLNDLISEGI
;
A
#
# COMPACT_ATOMS: atom_id res chain seq x y z
N MET A 1 24.29 -1.22 -15.46
CA MET A 1 23.28 -0.23 -15.91
C MET A 1 21.95 -0.83 -15.47
N MET A 2 21.20 -0.16 -14.59
CA MET A 2 19.91 -0.65 -14.10
C MET A 2 18.92 -0.84 -15.25
N LYS A 3 18.09 -1.87 -15.17
CA LYS A 3 17.08 -2.18 -16.19
C LYS A 3 16.01 -1.08 -16.20
N LYS A 4 15.59 -0.66 -17.38
CA LYS A 4 14.48 0.31 -17.51
C LYS A 4 13.19 -0.32 -16.98
N LEU A 5 12.54 0.35 -16.02
CA LEU A 5 11.24 -0.05 -15.49
C LEU A 5 10.14 0.22 -16.52
N THR A 6 9.27 -0.78 -16.73
CA THR A 6 8.07 -0.72 -17.58
C THR A 6 6.88 -1.30 -16.82
N GLN A 7 5.66 -1.14 -17.32
CA GLN A 7 4.46 -1.73 -16.71
C GLN A 7 4.57 -3.26 -16.61
N GLU A 8 5.18 -3.91 -17.61
CA GLU A 8 5.30 -5.36 -17.66
C GLU A 8 6.30 -5.91 -16.64
N ASN A 9 7.42 -5.18 -16.38
CA ASN A 9 8.46 -5.69 -15.50
C ASN A 9 8.42 -5.11 -14.07
N TYR A 10 7.54 -4.16 -13.79
CA TYR A 10 7.50 -3.44 -12.51
C TYR A 10 7.43 -4.36 -11.28
N TYR A 11 6.60 -5.39 -11.33
CA TYR A 11 6.39 -6.31 -10.20
C TYR A 11 7.47 -7.39 -10.09
N GLU A 12 8.12 -7.74 -11.19
CA GLU A 12 9.17 -8.77 -11.24
C GLU A 12 10.56 -8.21 -10.96
N ASP A 13 10.74 -6.89 -11.14
CA ASP A 13 12.02 -6.24 -10.96
C ASP A 13 12.47 -6.29 -9.50
N ARG A 14 13.72 -6.66 -9.28
CA ARG A 14 14.39 -6.79 -7.97
C ARG A 14 15.56 -5.80 -7.77
N GLU A 15 15.83 -4.96 -8.76
CA GLU A 15 16.90 -3.97 -8.68
C GLU A 15 16.47 -2.73 -7.89
N TYR A 16 15.16 -2.56 -7.67
CA TYR A 16 14.57 -1.45 -6.92
C TYR A 16 13.71 -1.96 -5.77
N LEU A 17 13.85 -1.33 -4.62
CA LEU A 17 12.95 -1.52 -3.49
C LEU A 17 11.64 -0.77 -3.72
N SER A 18 10.51 -1.36 -3.35
CA SER A 18 9.21 -0.69 -3.34
C SER A 18 8.71 -0.46 -1.91
N ASN A 19 7.78 0.48 -1.72
CA ASN A 19 7.20 0.75 -0.41
C ASN A 19 6.50 -0.48 0.20
N SER A 20 5.84 -1.31 -0.63
CA SER A 20 5.21 -2.54 -0.15
C SER A 20 6.22 -3.59 0.32
N GLN A 21 7.36 -3.73 -0.38
CA GLN A 21 8.45 -4.60 0.06
C GLN A 21 9.07 -4.07 1.35
N PHE A 22 9.43 -2.78 1.40
CA PHE A 22 9.96 -2.15 2.61
C PHE A 22 9.08 -2.45 3.83
N LYS A 23 7.77 -2.22 3.73
CA LYS A 23 6.82 -2.51 4.83
C LYS A 23 6.78 -3.98 5.24
N LYS A 24 6.93 -4.92 4.31
CA LYS A 24 7.00 -6.37 4.63
C LYS A 24 8.26 -6.67 5.45
N PHE A 25 9.41 -6.12 5.06
CA PHE A 25 10.66 -6.30 5.79
C PHE A 25 10.63 -5.61 7.17
N MET A 26 10.00 -4.45 7.30
CA MET A 26 9.80 -3.79 8.61
C MET A 26 8.93 -4.63 9.56
N LYS A 27 7.94 -5.38 9.05
CA LYS A 27 7.13 -6.27 9.90
C LYS A 27 7.92 -7.48 10.41
N CYS A 28 8.67 -8.15 9.55
CA CYS A 28 9.52 -9.29 9.91
C CYS A 28 10.47 -9.62 8.77
N GLN A 29 11.76 -9.27 8.94
CA GLN A 29 12.78 -9.48 7.91
C GLN A 29 12.91 -10.96 7.53
N ALA A 30 12.93 -11.87 8.52
CA ALA A 30 13.07 -13.29 8.29
C ALA A 30 11.89 -13.87 7.47
N LYS A 31 10.65 -13.47 7.77
CA LYS A 31 9.48 -13.88 6.99
C LYS A 31 9.51 -13.29 5.59
N ALA A 32 9.82 -11.99 5.47
CA ALA A 32 9.84 -11.31 4.18
C ALA A 32 10.91 -11.89 3.23
N LEU A 33 12.08 -12.23 3.75
CA LEU A 33 13.14 -12.89 2.98
C LEU A 33 12.72 -14.31 2.55
N ALA A 34 12.16 -15.11 3.46
CA ALA A 34 11.68 -16.45 3.14
C ALA A 34 10.57 -16.45 2.05
N ILE A 35 9.72 -15.41 2.03
CA ILE A 35 8.74 -15.21 0.94
C ILE A 35 9.44 -14.85 -0.36
N GLN A 36 10.42 -13.96 -0.33
CA GLN A 36 11.22 -13.57 -1.50
C GLN A 36 11.95 -14.77 -2.13
N ASP A 37 12.44 -15.70 -1.30
CA ASP A 37 13.18 -16.90 -1.72
C ASP A 37 12.24 -18.05 -2.13
N GLY A 38 10.92 -17.88 -1.96
CA GLY A 38 9.94 -18.93 -2.25
C GLY A 38 9.87 -20.04 -1.21
N GLU A 39 10.50 -19.87 -0.05
CA GLU A 39 10.52 -20.82 1.07
C GLU A 39 9.26 -20.74 1.94
N TRP A 40 8.54 -19.63 1.84
CA TRP A 40 7.30 -19.39 2.58
C TRP A 40 6.22 -18.75 1.72
N THR A 41 4.99 -19.23 1.84
CA THR A 41 3.81 -18.64 1.18
C THR A 41 2.89 -18.04 2.24
N GLU A 42 2.46 -16.80 2.03
CA GLU A 42 1.46 -16.17 2.90
C GLU A 42 0.10 -16.84 2.74
N THR A 43 -0.53 -17.14 3.87
CA THR A 43 -1.89 -17.71 3.93
C THR A 43 -2.94 -16.68 4.34
N GLN A 44 -2.60 -15.38 4.25
CA GLN A 44 -3.52 -14.32 4.63
C GLN A 44 -4.68 -14.21 3.63
N ASP A 45 -5.81 -13.72 4.14
CA ASP A 45 -6.96 -13.37 3.30
C ASP A 45 -6.57 -12.24 2.32
N GLU A 46 -6.56 -12.54 1.03
CA GLU A 46 -6.24 -11.59 -0.04
C GLU A 46 -7.43 -10.69 -0.41
N THR A 47 -8.62 -10.96 0.12
CA THR A 47 -9.86 -10.24 -0.24
C THR A 47 -9.73 -8.72 -0.08
N PRO A 48 -9.13 -8.16 1.01
CA PRO A 48 -9.00 -6.71 1.15
C PRO A 48 -8.11 -6.07 0.07
N LEU A 49 -7.02 -6.75 -0.30
CA LEU A 49 -6.12 -6.28 -1.36
C LEU A 49 -6.80 -6.39 -2.73
N LEU A 50 -7.46 -7.52 -2.98
CA LEU A 50 -8.18 -7.76 -4.23
C LEU A 50 -9.32 -6.76 -4.43
N LEU A 51 -10.03 -6.40 -3.36
CA LEU A 51 -11.07 -5.37 -3.39
C LEU A 51 -10.48 -3.98 -3.70
N GLY A 52 -9.34 -3.65 -3.08
CA GLY A 52 -8.59 -2.42 -3.42
C GLY A 52 -8.28 -2.37 -4.92
N ASN A 53 -7.64 -3.42 -5.44
CA ASN A 53 -7.28 -3.52 -6.86
C ASN A 53 -8.49 -3.50 -7.79
N TYR A 54 -9.64 -4.05 -7.38
CA TYR A 54 -10.90 -3.98 -8.11
C TYR A 54 -11.36 -2.54 -8.32
N VAL A 55 -11.31 -1.71 -7.28
CA VAL A 55 -11.69 -0.30 -7.34
C VAL A 55 -10.65 0.52 -8.13
N HIS A 56 -9.35 0.28 -7.90
CA HIS A 56 -8.27 0.97 -8.59
C HIS A 56 -8.30 0.72 -10.10
N SER A 57 -8.42 -0.53 -10.54
CA SER A 57 -8.44 -0.88 -11.97
C SER A 57 -9.57 -0.19 -12.72
N PHE A 58 -10.73 0.04 -12.07
CA PHE A 58 -11.85 0.76 -12.69
C PHE A 58 -11.50 2.22 -13.03
N PHE A 59 -10.75 2.89 -12.15
CA PHE A 59 -10.34 4.28 -12.34
C PHE A 59 -9.03 4.43 -13.13
N GLU A 60 -8.32 3.33 -13.37
CA GLU A 60 -7.16 3.29 -14.25
C GLU A 60 -7.59 3.39 -15.72
N SER A 61 -8.28 2.38 -16.24
CA SER A 61 -8.89 2.36 -17.57
C SER A 61 -9.91 1.22 -17.70
N GLU A 62 -10.74 1.28 -18.74
CA GLU A 62 -11.71 0.22 -19.06
C GLU A 62 -10.98 -1.11 -19.36
N GLU A 63 -9.87 -1.05 -20.11
CA GLU A 63 -9.04 -2.21 -20.45
C GLU A 63 -8.39 -2.83 -19.23
N ALA A 64 -7.86 -2.00 -18.32
CA ALA A 64 -7.25 -2.47 -17.07
C ALA A 64 -8.27 -3.16 -16.18
N HIS A 65 -9.48 -2.59 -16.07
CA HIS A 65 -10.55 -3.19 -15.29
C HIS A 65 -11.03 -4.51 -15.87
N GLN A 66 -11.25 -4.57 -17.20
CA GLN A 66 -11.65 -5.82 -17.85
C GLN A 66 -10.60 -6.90 -17.68
N LYS A 67 -9.33 -6.58 -17.88
CA LYS A 67 -8.22 -7.51 -17.64
C LYS A 67 -8.21 -7.99 -16.18
N PHE A 68 -8.38 -7.09 -15.21
CA PHE A 68 -8.45 -7.46 -13.80
C PHE A 68 -9.60 -8.43 -13.52
N LEU A 69 -10.79 -8.23 -14.10
CA LEU A 69 -11.94 -9.11 -13.97
C LEU A 69 -11.65 -10.51 -14.54
N ASP A 70 -11.06 -10.57 -15.74
CA ASP A 70 -10.73 -11.82 -16.41
C ASP A 70 -9.67 -12.63 -15.64
N ASP A 71 -8.63 -11.97 -15.16
CA ASP A 71 -7.53 -12.60 -14.41
C ASP A 71 -7.98 -13.12 -13.02
N ASN A 72 -9.05 -12.55 -12.46
CA ASN A 72 -9.50 -12.86 -11.09
C ASN A 72 -10.91 -13.45 -11.01
N VAL A 73 -11.52 -13.86 -12.11
CA VAL A 73 -12.90 -14.36 -12.15
C VAL A 73 -13.21 -15.41 -11.07
N ASP A 74 -12.27 -16.33 -10.85
CA ASP A 74 -12.40 -17.40 -9.85
C ASP A 74 -12.44 -16.91 -8.39
N LYS A 75 -11.83 -15.75 -8.13
CA LYS A 75 -11.79 -15.09 -6.82
C LYS A 75 -12.98 -14.16 -6.62
N LEU A 76 -13.47 -13.54 -7.70
CA LEU A 76 -14.55 -12.57 -7.69
C LEU A 76 -15.93 -13.20 -7.63
N ILE A 77 -16.14 -14.31 -8.34
CA ILE A 77 -17.47 -14.93 -8.54
C ILE A 77 -17.70 -16.05 -7.52
N SER A 78 -18.95 -16.12 -7.05
CA SER A 78 -19.40 -17.20 -6.15
C SER A 78 -19.50 -18.53 -6.90
N LYS A 79 -18.88 -19.58 -6.33
CA LYS A 79 -18.85 -20.95 -6.95
C LYS A 79 -19.96 -21.87 -6.47
N ALA A 80 -20.74 -21.50 -5.43
CA ALA A 80 -21.72 -22.38 -4.80
C ALA A 80 -22.97 -21.62 -4.29
N GLY A 81 -24.01 -22.38 -3.95
CA GLY A 81 -25.23 -21.89 -3.32
C GLY A 81 -26.13 -21.09 -4.27
N LYS A 82 -27.01 -20.26 -3.69
CA LYS A 82 -27.99 -19.45 -4.42
C LYS A 82 -27.36 -18.32 -5.24
N THR A 83 -26.14 -17.94 -4.90
CA THR A 83 -25.38 -16.84 -5.55
C THR A 83 -24.36 -17.37 -6.56
N LYS A 84 -24.39 -18.66 -6.91
CA LYS A 84 -23.48 -19.24 -7.91
C LYS A 84 -23.53 -18.44 -9.22
N GLY A 85 -22.36 -18.03 -9.71
CA GLY A 85 -22.21 -17.22 -10.93
C GLY A 85 -22.41 -15.72 -10.71
N GLN A 86 -22.69 -15.27 -9.49
CA GLN A 86 -22.83 -13.85 -9.15
C GLN A 86 -21.54 -13.33 -8.49
N LEU A 87 -21.34 -12.02 -8.57
CA LEU A 87 -20.27 -11.33 -7.87
C LEU A 87 -20.41 -11.53 -6.34
N LYS A 88 -19.31 -11.81 -5.66
CA LYS A 88 -19.33 -11.97 -4.20
C LYS A 88 -19.65 -10.64 -3.52
N LYS A 89 -20.19 -10.70 -2.29
CA LYS A 89 -20.65 -9.54 -1.52
C LYS A 89 -19.56 -8.46 -1.38
N ASP A 90 -18.31 -8.84 -1.15
CA ASP A 90 -17.21 -7.88 -0.99
C ASP A 90 -17.01 -7.01 -2.24
N PHE A 91 -17.18 -7.57 -3.43
CA PHE A 91 -17.05 -6.82 -4.69
C PHE A 91 -18.30 -6.06 -5.07
N LEU A 92 -19.49 -6.42 -4.53
CA LEU A 92 -20.68 -5.56 -4.59
C LEU A 92 -20.44 -4.27 -3.79
N ILE A 93 -19.76 -4.35 -2.65
CA ILE A 93 -19.30 -3.15 -1.92
C ILE A 93 -18.32 -2.35 -2.78
N GLY A 94 -17.43 -3.04 -3.54
CA GLY A 94 -16.54 -2.39 -4.51
C GLY A 94 -17.30 -1.56 -5.55
N ASN A 95 -18.40 -2.10 -6.10
CA ASN A 95 -19.27 -1.35 -7.01
C ASN A 95 -19.87 -0.10 -6.34
N SER A 96 -20.34 -0.23 -5.09
CA SER A 96 -20.86 0.91 -4.35
C SER A 96 -19.81 2.01 -4.13
N MET A 97 -18.53 1.64 -3.86
CA MET A 97 -17.43 2.59 -3.76
C MET A 97 -17.13 3.28 -5.10
N ILE A 98 -17.15 2.53 -6.20
CA ILE A 98 -16.98 3.06 -7.56
C ILE A 98 -18.13 4.04 -7.87
N ASP A 99 -19.37 3.65 -7.59
CA ASP A 99 -20.56 4.50 -7.82
C ASP A 99 -20.51 5.80 -7.01
N ALA A 100 -19.96 5.75 -5.78
CA ALA A 100 -19.81 6.93 -4.95
C ALA A 100 -18.79 7.95 -5.50
N LEU A 101 -17.77 7.48 -6.24
CA LEU A 101 -16.70 8.33 -6.76
C LEU A 101 -16.91 8.75 -8.21
N LYS A 102 -17.41 7.87 -9.10
CA LYS A 102 -17.45 8.09 -10.56
C LYS A 102 -18.20 9.35 -11.00
N ASP A 103 -19.27 9.73 -10.26
CA ASP A 103 -20.09 10.89 -10.56
C ASP A 103 -19.74 12.11 -9.68
N ASP A 104 -18.70 12.01 -8.85
CA ASP A 104 -18.26 13.11 -8.00
C ASP A 104 -17.39 14.10 -8.77
N GLU A 105 -17.82 15.35 -8.85
CA GLU A 105 -17.15 16.40 -9.63
C GLU A 105 -15.75 16.72 -9.09
N ALA A 106 -15.58 16.75 -7.75
CA ALA A 106 -14.29 17.06 -7.12
C ALA A 106 -13.28 15.93 -7.35
N PHE A 107 -13.76 14.68 -7.20
CA PHE A 107 -12.96 13.50 -7.52
C PHE A 107 -12.52 13.50 -8.99
N ASN A 108 -13.48 13.70 -9.92
CA ASN A 108 -13.17 13.68 -11.35
C ASN A 108 -12.19 14.78 -11.76
N LYS A 109 -12.33 16.00 -11.23
CA LYS A 109 -11.38 17.09 -11.48
C LYS A 109 -9.98 16.79 -10.92
N LEU A 110 -9.92 16.15 -9.76
CA LEU A 110 -8.65 15.78 -9.14
C LEU A 110 -8.00 14.59 -9.86
N TYR A 111 -8.77 13.52 -10.04
CA TYR A 111 -8.23 12.22 -10.47
C TYR A 111 -8.01 12.13 -11.98
N HIS A 112 -8.87 12.75 -12.77
CA HIS A 112 -8.76 12.77 -14.23
C HIS A 112 -8.23 14.09 -14.80
N GLY A 113 -8.18 15.14 -14.00
CA GLY A 113 -7.76 16.47 -14.43
C GLY A 113 -8.79 17.19 -15.30
N GLN A 114 -8.40 18.32 -15.83
CA GLN A 114 -9.16 19.06 -16.84
C GLN A 114 -8.62 18.80 -18.24
N PRO A 115 -9.35 19.08 -19.32
CA PRO A 115 -8.87 18.81 -20.69
C PRO A 115 -7.54 19.49 -21.07
N SER A 116 -7.16 20.54 -20.36
CA SER A 116 -5.87 21.22 -20.54
C SER A 116 -4.73 20.65 -19.71
N ASP A 117 -5.03 19.74 -18.78
CA ASP A 117 -4.03 19.19 -17.85
C ASP A 117 -3.33 17.98 -18.49
N GLN A 118 -2.02 17.88 -18.30
CA GLN A 118 -1.28 16.66 -18.57
C GLN A 118 -1.37 15.74 -17.35
N VAL A 119 -2.14 14.67 -17.48
CA VAL A 119 -2.36 13.69 -16.40
C VAL A 119 -1.86 12.33 -16.85
N GLU A 120 -1.00 11.73 -16.02
CA GLU A 120 -0.47 10.38 -16.22
C GLU A 120 -1.13 9.42 -15.21
N LYS A 121 -1.63 8.27 -15.69
CA LYS A 121 -2.16 7.18 -14.87
C LYS A 121 -1.11 6.10 -14.67
N GLU A 122 -1.13 5.47 -13.47
CA GLU A 122 -0.21 4.38 -13.15
C GLU A 122 1.26 4.74 -13.44
N MET A 123 1.63 6.01 -13.19
CA MET A 123 2.95 6.52 -13.50
C MET A 123 4.01 5.83 -12.65
N ILE A 124 4.97 5.18 -13.31
CA ILE A 124 6.13 4.59 -12.64
C ILE A 124 7.14 5.69 -12.34
N VAL A 125 7.48 5.80 -11.07
CA VAL A 125 8.54 6.68 -10.58
C VAL A 125 9.68 5.86 -9.98
N HIS A 126 10.89 6.34 -10.12
CA HIS A 126 12.08 5.70 -9.56
C HIS A 126 13.17 6.74 -9.28
N GLY A 127 14.05 6.37 -8.37
CA GLY A 127 15.16 7.20 -7.93
C GLY A 127 15.90 6.52 -6.80
N GLU A 128 16.46 7.29 -5.89
CA GLU A 128 17.21 6.77 -4.75
C GLU A 128 16.73 7.40 -3.44
N ILE A 129 16.63 6.59 -2.39
CA ILE A 129 16.44 7.05 -1.01
C ILE A 129 17.65 6.57 -0.21
N GLU A 130 18.44 7.48 0.34
CA GLU A 130 19.70 7.19 1.06
C GLU A 130 20.68 6.30 0.26
N GLY A 131 20.72 6.46 -1.08
CA GLY A 131 21.56 5.65 -1.97
C GLY A 131 21.01 4.26 -2.28
N VAL A 132 19.79 3.94 -1.83
CA VAL A 132 19.11 2.68 -2.16
C VAL A 132 18.15 2.95 -3.32
N PRO A 133 18.23 2.17 -4.43
CA PRO A 133 17.29 2.30 -5.53
C PRO A 133 15.85 2.04 -5.07
N PHE A 134 14.97 2.96 -5.37
CA PHE A 134 13.57 2.87 -4.96
C PHE A 134 12.62 3.14 -6.13
N LYS A 135 11.48 2.44 -6.14
CA LYS A 135 10.44 2.61 -7.15
C LYS A 135 9.06 2.76 -6.55
N GLY A 136 8.21 3.45 -7.29
CA GLY A 136 6.79 3.60 -6.98
C GLY A 136 5.95 3.56 -8.22
N LYS A 137 4.66 3.30 -8.05
CA LYS A 137 3.66 3.43 -9.08
C LYS A 137 2.51 4.25 -8.52
N LEU A 138 2.22 5.39 -9.15
CA LEU A 138 1.29 6.38 -8.67
C LEU A 138 -0.01 6.30 -9.47
N ASP A 139 -1.15 6.24 -8.82
CA ASP A 139 -2.45 6.05 -9.46
C ASP A 139 -2.76 7.16 -10.46
N THR A 140 -2.51 8.42 -10.09
CA THR A 140 -2.66 9.57 -10.98
C THR A 140 -1.72 10.70 -10.63
N VAL A 141 -1.08 11.28 -11.64
CA VAL A 141 -0.15 12.42 -11.50
C VAL A 141 -0.57 13.53 -12.46
N ASN A 142 -0.84 14.72 -11.95
CA ASN A 142 -1.10 15.90 -12.75
C ASN A 142 0.19 16.72 -12.88
N LEU A 143 0.86 16.59 -14.02
CA LEU A 143 2.12 17.26 -14.31
C LEU A 143 1.95 18.77 -14.57
N THR A 144 0.75 19.21 -14.93
CA THR A 144 0.46 20.63 -15.14
C THR A 144 0.29 21.40 -13.84
N LYS A 145 -0.28 20.74 -12.81
CA LYS A 145 -0.61 21.40 -11.53
C LYS A 145 0.25 20.92 -10.36
N ASN A 146 1.22 20.06 -10.62
CA ASN A 146 2.17 19.51 -9.66
C ASN A 146 1.51 18.93 -8.43
N TYR A 147 0.62 17.94 -8.64
CA TYR A 147 0.09 17.09 -7.59
C TYR A 147 -0.04 15.64 -8.07
N PHE A 148 -0.12 14.74 -7.14
CA PHE A 148 -0.53 13.37 -7.42
C PHE A 148 -1.57 12.91 -6.40
N ALA A 149 -2.43 12.00 -6.80
CA ALA A 149 -3.43 11.42 -5.93
C ALA A 149 -3.32 9.89 -5.92
N ASP A 150 -3.56 9.33 -4.75
CA ASP A 150 -3.50 7.90 -4.48
C ASP A 150 -4.83 7.48 -3.84
N LEU A 151 -5.52 6.55 -4.49
CA LEU A 151 -6.83 6.07 -4.07
C LEU A 151 -6.66 5.00 -2.99
N LYS A 152 -7.34 5.17 -1.86
CA LYS A 152 -7.28 4.22 -0.74
C LYS A 152 -8.68 3.78 -0.33
N THR A 153 -8.90 2.46 -0.36
CA THR A 153 -10.12 1.87 0.21
C THR A 153 -9.91 1.64 1.70
N MET A 154 -10.83 2.13 2.53
CA MET A 154 -10.76 2.06 3.99
C MET A 154 -12.00 1.37 4.56
N LYS A 155 -11.91 0.79 5.76
CA LYS A 155 -13.07 0.21 6.42
C LYS A 155 -14.11 1.29 6.76
N SER A 156 -13.66 2.40 7.31
CA SER A 156 -14.42 3.62 7.59
C SER A 156 -13.46 4.81 7.53
N ILE A 157 -13.97 6.02 7.35
CA ILE A 157 -13.17 7.26 7.37
C ILE A 157 -13.27 7.93 8.73
N HIS A 158 -14.47 8.12 9.25
CA HIS A 158 -14.75 8.94 10.44
C HIS A 158 -15.07 8.15 11.71
N SER A 159 -15.23 6.81 11.66
CA SER A 159 -15.42 6.03 12.88
C SER A 159 -14.24 6.22 13.84
N ILE A 160 -14.55 6.36 15.14
CA ILE A 160 -13.51 6.63 16.15
C ILE A 160 -12.89 5.33 16.62
N GLU A 161 -11.58 5.22 16.49
CA GLU A 161 -10.78 4.06 16.88
C GLU A 161 -9.63 4.47 17.80
N TRP A 162 -9.07 3.51 18.55
CA TRP A 162 -7.86 3.74 19.35
C TRP A 162 -6.62 3.64 18.46
N SER A 163 -5.81 4.68 18.46
CA SER A 163 -4.50 4.66 17.79
C SER A 163 -3.42 4.15 18.73
N GLN A 164 -2.72 3.08 18.31
CA GLN A 164 -1.56 2.58 19.05
C GLN A 164 -0.35 3.52 18.89
N ASP A 165 -0.23 4.19 17.75
CA ASP A 165 0.88 5.11 17.48
C ASP A 165 0.73 6.41 18.27
N LEU A 166 -0.47 7.01 18.24
CA LEU A 166 -0.75 8.30 18.91
C LEU A 166 -1.18 8.14 20.37
N LYS A 167 -1.46 6.92 20.86
CA LYS A 167 -1.99 6.63 22.22
C LYS A 167 -3.25 7.42 22.57
N MET A 168 -4.13 7.63 21.58
CA MET A 168 -5.38 8.35 21.72
C MET A 168 -6.46 7.83 20.76
N LYS A 169 -7.70 8.27 20.96
CA LYS A 169 -8.80 8.00 20.03
C LYS A 169 -8.75 8.98 18.86
N VAL A 170 -8.80 8.45 17.65
CA VAL A 170 -8.74 9.22 16.39
C VAL A 170 -9.73 8.67 15.37
N PRO A 171 -10.05 9.41 14.30
CA PRO A 171 -10.76 8.86 13.15
C PRO A 171 -10.02 7.66 12.54
N ALA A 172 -10.75 6.68 12.03
CA ALA A 172 -10.19 5.47 11.40
C ALA A 172 -9.25 5.78 10.24
N SER A 173 -9.53 6.84 9.46
CA SER A 173 -8.63 7.31 8.41
C SER A 173 -7.24 7.67 8.91
N VAL A 174 -7.12 8.31 10.08
CA VAL A 174 -5.82 8.62 10.71
C VAL A 174 -5.08 7.34 11.05
N ASN A 175 -5.76 6.38 11.71
CA ASN A 175 -5.16 5.07 11.99
C ASN A 175 -4.71 4.34 10.72
N ASN A 176 -5.49 4.40 9.64
CA ASN A 176 -5.11 3.79 8.38
C ASN A 176 -3.89 4.49 7.76
N ILE A 177 -3.85 5.83 7.77
CA ILE A 177 -2.74 6.59 7.17
C ILE A 177 -1.44 6.33 7.93
N LEU A 178 -1.45 6.40 9.25
CA LEU A 178 -0.26 6.18 10.08
C LEU A 178 0.09 4.69 10.18
N GLY A 179 -0.84 3.84 10.62
CA GLY A 179 -0.58 2.42 10.88
C GLY A 179 -0.25 1.60 9.63
N PHE A 180 -0.75 1.99 8.43
CA PHE A 180 -0.31 1.39 7.17
C PHE A 180 0.86 2.13 6.52
N GLY A 181 1.38 3.22 7.11
CA GLY A 181 2.50 3.98 6.61
C GLY A 181 2.21 4.65 5.25
N TYR A 182 0.98 5.15 5.04
CA TYR A 182 0.65 5.86 3.80
C TYR A 182 1.31 7.23 3.73
N HIS A 183 1.49 7.91 4.87
CA HIS A 183 2.24 9.16 4.97
C HIS A 183 3.68 9.00 4.44
N GLY A 184 4.39 7.95 4.86
CA GLY A 184 5.73 7.64 4.33
C GLY A 184 5.72 7.27 2.85
N GLN A 185 4.71 6.51 2.38
CA GLN A 185 4.53 6.23 0.95
C GLN A 185 4.39 7.49 0.13
N MET A 186 3.54 8.42 0.57
CA MET A 186 3.32 9.70 -0.11
C MET A 186 4.59 10.56 -0.13
N ALA A 187 5.34 10.58 0.97
CA ALA A 187 6.59 11.31 1.08
C ALA A 187 7.66 10.76 0.12
N VAL A 188 7.81 9.43 0.04
CA VAL A 188 8.72 8.79 -0.92
C VAL A 188 8.31 9.08 -2.36
N TYR A 189 7.03 8.97 -2.70
CA TYR A 189 6.56 9.25 -4.06
C TYR A 189 6.81 10.70 -4.45
N ARG A 190 6.61 11.65 -3.53
CA ARG A 190 6.96 13.06 -3.73
C ARG A 190 8.45 13.23 -4.01
N GLU A 191 9.30 12.58 -3.23
CA GLU A 191 10.76 12.64 -3.40
C GLU A 191 11.19 12.06 -4.75
N LEU A 192 10.67 10.91 -5.15
CA LEU A 192 10.99 10.29 -6.44
C LEU A 192 10.51 11.13 -7.63
N LEU A 193 9.31 11.73 -7.55
CA LEU A 193 8.82 12.67 -8.56
C LEU A 193 9.73 13.87 -8.68
N LYS A 194 10.18 14.45 -7.55
CA LYS A 194 11.12 15.57 -7.53
C LYS A 194 12.45 15.22 -8.20
N GLN A 195 12.99 14.01 -7.92
CA GLN A 195 14.22 13.55 -8.57
C GLN A 195 14.05 13.39 -10.08
N MET A 196 12.89 12.92 -10.55
CA MET A 196 12.63 12.71 -11.97
C MET A 196 12.32 13.98 -12.75
N THR A 197 11.61 14.94 -12.13
CA THR A 197 11.06 16.11 -12.83
C THR A 197 11.75 17.43 -12.46
N GLY A 198 12.39 17.48 -11.30
CA GLY A 198 12.91 18.72 -10.71
C GLY A 198 11.86 19.57 -10.00
N GLU A 199 10.59 19.15 -10.00
CA GLU A 199 9.45 19.89 -9.47
C GLU A 199 8.92 19.32 -8.17
N GLU A 200 8.33 20.16 -7.31
CA GLU A 200 7.66 19.75 -6.08
C GLU A 200 6.21 19.38 -6.33
N PHE A 201 5.80 18.18 -5.91
CA PHE A 201 4.44 17.67 -6.07
C PHE A 201 3.71 17.60 -4.73
N ARG A 202 2.42 17.91 -4.73
CA ARG A 202 1.54 17.79 -3.56
C ARG A 202 0.86 16.43 -3.53
N PRO A 203 1.09 15.60 -2.49
CA PRO A 203 0.41 14.34 -2.33
C PRO A 203 -1.01 14.55 -1.80
N ILE A 204 -1.97 13.78 -2.35
CA ILE A 204 -3.37 13.77 -1.92
C ILE A 204 -3.82 12.32 -1.83
N ILE A 205 -4.42 11.93 -0.71
CA ILE A 205 -5.11 10.64 -0.60
C ILE A 205 -6.59 10.84 -0.94
N VAL A 206 -7.09 10.03 -1.85
CA VAL A 206 -8.53 9.88 -2.08
C VAL A 206 -8.98 8.68 -1.26
N ALA A 207 -9.68 8.90 -0.17
CA ALA A 207 -10.22 7.85 0.66
C ALA A 207 -11.65 7.52 0.26
N VAL A 208 -12.00 6.23 0.19
CA VAL A 208 -13.38 5.75 0.04
C VAL A 208 -13.62 4.58 0.99
N SER A 209 -14.76 4.59 1.71
CA SER A 209 -15.05 3.60 2.73
C SER A 209 -15.83 2.39 2.21
N LYS A 210 -15.68 1.26 2.93
CA LYS A 210 -16.39 -0.02 2.70
C LYS A 210 -17.71 -0.10 3.47
N GLU A 211 -18.26 1.04 3.87
CA GLU A 211 -19.54 1.13 4.55
C GLU A 211 -20.71 0.89 3.57
N ASP A 212 -21.89 0.53 4.07
CA ASP A 212 -23.06 0.24 3.22
C ASP A 212 -23.44 1.43 2.31
N VAL A 213 -23.26 2.65 2.81
CA VAL A 213 -23.23 3.89 2.03
C VAL A 213 -21.80 4.39 2.11
N PRO A 214 -21.00 4.27 1.05
CA PRO A 214 -19.60 4.65 1.08
C PRO A 214 -19.41 6.13 1.39
N ASP A 215 -18.60 6.41 2.39
CA ASP A 215 -18.07 7.74 2.68
C ASP A 215 -16.82 7.99 1.84
N LYS A 216 -16.51 9.26 1.55
CA LYS A 216 -15.38 9.66 0.73
C LYS A 216 -14.77 10.96 1.20
N GLU A 217 -13.44 11.07 1.11
CA GLU A 217 -12.71 12.25 1.58
C GLU A 217 -11.45 12.48 0.73
N LEU A 218 -11.12 13.74 0.50
CA LEU A 218 -9.84 14.17 -0.08
C LEU A 218 -8.91 14.62 1.06
N ILE A 219 -7.87 13.86 1.33
CA ILE A 219 -7.01 14.05 2.49
C ILE A 219 -5.64 14.55 2.04
N ARG A 220 -5.25 15.75 2.49
CA ARG A 220 -3.89 16.24 2.41
C ARG A 220 -3.15 15.87 3.69
N ILE A 221 -1.96 15.32 3.54
CA ILE A 221 -1.09 15.02 4.67
C ILE A 221 -0.24 16.26 4.95
N ASP A 222 -0.22 16.70 6.21
CA ASP A 222 0.62 17.83 6.64
C ASP A 222 2.10 17.47 6.60
N GLU A 223 2.96 18.47 6.35
CA GLU A 223 4.39 18.26 6.15
C GLU A 223 5.06 17.51 7.30
N VAL A 224 4.67 17.78 8.54
CA VAL A 224 5.23 17.10 9.72
C VAL A 224 5.08 15.58 9.64
N TRP A 225 3.96 15.08 9.10
CA TRP A 225 3.73 13.65 8.95
C TRP A 225 4.44 13.06 7.72
N LEU A 226 4.56 13.86 6.65
CA LEU A 226 5.34 13.46 5.47
C LEU A 226 6.83 13.34 5.85
N ASP A 227 7.36 14.30 6.59
CA ASP A 227 8.75 14.31 7.04
C ASP A 227 9.02 13.14 8.01
N GLU A 228 8.15 12.90 9.00
CA GLU A 228 8.25 11.76 9.92
C GLU A 228 8.26 10.43 9.16
N GLY A 229 7.33 10.25 8.22
CA GLY A 229 7.25 9.03 7.44
C GLY A 229 8.46 8.81 6.52
N LEU A 230 9.00 9.88 5.93
CA LEU A 230 10.21 9.82 5.10
C LEU A 230 11.46 9.51 5.95
N ASP A 231 11.58 10.15 7.10
CA ASP A 231 12.72 9.94 8.01
C ASP A 231 12.72 8.52 8.56
N PHE A 232 11.56 7.97 8.93
CA PHE A 232 11.45 6.56 9.30
C PHE A 232 11.95 5.62 8.20
N ILE A 233 11.62 5.90 6.94
CA ILE A 233 12.11 5.10 5.81
C ILE A 233 13.61 5.27 5.63
N LYS A 234 14.15 6.49 5.68
CA LYS A 234 15.58 6.77 5.54
C LYS A 234 16.43 6.07 6.61
N GLU A 235 15.96 6.05 7.85
CA GLU A 235 16.65 5.40 8.98
C GLU A 235 16.77 3.88 8.82
N ASN A 236 15.77 3.25 8.19
CA ASN A 236 15.68 1.79 8.13
C ASN A 236 16.02 1.18 6.77
N ILE A 237 16.03 1.98 5.70
CA ILE A 237 16.11 1.46 4.34
C ILE A 237 17.42 0.72 4.04
N LYS A 238 18.55 1.20 4.56
CA LYS A 238 19.86 0.56 4.34
C LYS A 238 19.94 -0.81 4.99
N GLU A 239 19.38 -0.98 6.18
CA GLU A 239 19.30 -2.30 6.85
C GLU A 239 18.39 -3.23 6.02
N VAL A 240 17.21 -2.77 5.62
CA VAL A 240 16.30 -3.56 4.79
C VAL A 240 16.95 -3.97 3.48
N TRP A 241 17.63 -3.04 2.80
CA TRP A 241 18.32 -3.32 1.55
C TRP A 241 19.46 -4.33 1.71
N GLY A 242 20.24 -4.21 2.79
CA GLY A 242 21.30 -5.17 3.12
C GLY A 242 20.74 -6.57 3.41
N VAL A 243 19.56 -6.68 4.03
CA VAL A 243 18.90 -7.99 4.21
C VAL A 243 18.43 -8.57 2.89
N ILE A 244 17.83 -7.77 2.02
CA ILE A 244 17.36 -8.18 0.68
C ILE A 244 18.51 -8.72 -0.18
N ASN A 245 19.70 -8.13 -0.04
CA ASN A 245 20.91 -8.51 -0.78
C ASN A 245 21.78 -9.54 -0.04
N TYR A 246 21.29 -10.13 1.06
CA TYR A 246 22.01 -11.14 1.88
C TYR A 246 23.31 -10.64 2.52
N GLU A 247 23.49 -9.33 2.63
CA GLU A 247 24.63 -8.69 3.30
C GLU A 247 24.44 -8.62 4.83
N ILE A 248 23.16 -8.54 5.25
CA ILE A 248 22.75 -8.47 6.66
C ILE A 248 21.85 -9.67 6.98
N LYS A 249 22.11 -10.30 8.13
CA LYS A 249 21.26 -11.41 8.61
C LYS A 249 19.86 -10.90 8.97
N PRO A 250 18.78 -11.56 8.48
CA PRO A 250 17.41 -11.13 8.77
C PRO A 250 17.05 -11.29 10.25
N LYS A 251 16.38 -10.29 10.81
CA LYS A 251 15.79 -10.34 12.16
C LYS A 251 14.44 -11.05 12.13
N ALA A 252 14.22 -11.96 13.07
CA ALA A 252 12.95 -12.62 13.29
C ALA A 252 12.12 -11.84 14.31
N CYS A 253 10.83 -11.59 14.04
CA CYS A 253 9.96 -10.90 14.99
C CYS A 253 9.49 -11.80 16.16
N GLY A 254 9.68 -13.11 16.06
CA GLY A 254 9.29 -14.09 17.09
C GLY A 254 7.80 -14.42 17.18
N CYS A 255 6.92 -13.57 16.65
CA CYS A 255 5.47 -13.67 16.89
C CYS A 255 4.64 -13.98 15.63
N CYS A 256 5.14 -13.78 14.41
CA CYS A 256 4.40 -14.10 13.19
C CYS A 256 4.33 -15.62 12.94
N ASP A 257 3.46 -16.02 12.02
CA ASP A 257 3.25 -17.44 11.63
C ASP A 257 4.54 -18.13 11.19
N TYR A 258 5.35 -17.48 10.35
CA TYR A 258 6.66 -17.99 9.94
C TYR A 258 7.58 -18.20 11.15
N CYS A 259 7.76 -17.18 12.00
CA CYS A 259 8.62 -17.33 13.18
C CYS A 259 8.14 -18.42 14.15
N ARG A 260 6.81 -18.53 14.31
CA ARG A 260 6.24 -19.61 15.13
C ARG A 260 6.50 -20.99 14.53
N SER A 261 6.43 -21.15 13.20
CA SER A 261 6.72 -22.43 12.54
C SER A 261 8.18 -22.86 12.68
N GLN A 262 9.09 -21.90 12.80
CA GLN A 262 10.53 -22.14 12.98
C GLN A 262 10.95 -22.31 14.47
N LYS A 263 10.03 -22.04 15.41
CA LYS A 263 10.33 -22.03 16.85
C LYS A 263 10.62 -23.44 17.35
N LYS A 264 11.78 -23.60 18.00
CA LYS A 264 12.15 -24.82 18.73
C LYS A 264 12.16 -24.53 20.23
N LEU A 265 11.59 -25.45 21.02
CA LEU A 265 11.67 -25.33 22.48
C LEU A 265 13.11 -25.60 22.92
N GLY A 266 13.74 -24.61 23.56
CA GLY A 266 15.15 -24.68 23.96
C GLY A 266 15.40 -24.39 25.45
N HIS A 267 14.48 -23.68 26.10
CA HIS A 267 14.59 -23.30 27.52
C HIS A 267 13.21 -23.13 28.14
N ILE A 268 13.15 -23.10 29.45
CA ILE A 268 11.95 -22.78 30.24
C ILE A 268 11.92 -21.25 30.41
N THR A 269 10.87 -20.63 29.88
CA THR A 269 10.62 -19.18 30.04
C THR A 269 9.76 -18.98 31.29
N THR A 270 10.12 -18.03 32.15
CA THR A 270 9.33 -17.66 33.31
C THR A 270 8.22 -16.67 32.95
N LEU A 271 7.21 -16.55 33.83
CA LEU A 271 6.15 -15.57 33.66
C LEU A 271 6.72 -14.12 33.62
N ASN A 272 7.75 -13.86 34.41
CA ASN A 272 8.40 -12.53 34.44
C ASN A 272 9.12 -12.21 33.13
N ASP A 273 9.76 -13.21 32.48
CA ASP A 273 10.35 -13.02 31.16
C ASP A 273 9.29 -12.61 30.14
N LEU A 274 8.12 -13.30 30.12
CA LEU A 274 7.01 -12.96 29.24
C LEU A 274 6.43 -11.57 29.49
N ILE A 275 6.41 -11.10 30.74
CA ILE A 275 5.95 -9.75 31.08
C ILE A 275 6.94 -8.71 30.55
N SER A 276 8.24 -8.96 30.68
CA SER A 276 9.28 -8.04 30.21
C SER A 276 9.41 -7.97 28.68
N GLU A 277 9.06 -9.04 27.96
CA GLU A 277 9.03 -9.06 26.49
C GLU A 277 7.82 -8.28 25.91
N GLY A 278 6.78 -8.04 26.71
CA GLY A 278 5.56 -7.33 26.33
C GLY A 278 5.56 -5.83 26.62
N ILE A 279 6.64 -5.29 27.19
CA ILE A 279 6.84 -3.87 27.48
C ILE A 279 7.81 -3.28 26.47
#